data_a9a0e9835603e9e2ef38635b9f302c8e
#
_entry.id   a9a0e9835603e9e2ef38635b9f302c8e
#
_cell.length_a   1.000
_cell.length_b   1.000
_cell.length_c   1.000
_cell.angle_alpha   90.00
_cell.angle_beta   90.00
_cell.angle_gamma   90.00
#
_symmetry.space_group_name_H-M   'P 1'
#
loop_
_entity.id
_entity.type
_entity.pdbx_description
1 polymer ?
#
loop_
_entity_poly.entity_id
_entity_poly.type
_entity_poly.pdbx_seq_one_letter_code
_entity_poly.pdbx_strand_id
1 'polypeptide(L)'
;MKISRDYLTGAELSYIVNAMIEKDSAVEREIVKVALVAQLLCEDIGDFEDCNDIYDKVVSDSTINFNVIVNNYDIIDKLYVEETGINKILKDFINDISNKLDESIKNLDLNSAISQLKEISEKETKVKGGRNAAKKI
;
A
#
# COMPACT_ATOMS: atom_id res chain seq x y z
N MET A 1 25.34 15.48 -15.60
CA MET A 1 24.87 14.08 -15.64
C MET A 1 24.18 13.80 -16.96
N LYS A 2 24.41 12.62 -17.49
CA LYS A 2 23.86 12.25 -18.78
C LYS A 2 22.77 11.20 -18.61
N ILE A 3 21.58 11.50 -19.09
CA ILE A 3 20.44 10.59 -19.04
C ILE A 3 20.59 9.59 -20.17
N SER A 4 20.60 8.29 -19.85
CA SER A 4 20.74 7.21 -20.82
C SER A 4 19.39 6.67 -21.33
N ARG A 5 18.34 6.86 -20.56
CA ARG A 5 16.95 6.55 -20.96
C ARG A 5 16.01 7.46 -20.21
N ASP A 6 14.77 7.55 -20.68
CA ASP A 6 13.78 8.51 -20.17
C ASP A 6 12.63 7.87 -19.42
N TYR A 7 12.69 6.56 -19.17
CA TYR A 7 11.62 5.82 -18.50
C TYR A 7 12.18 4.83 -17.50
N LEU A 8 11.32 4.44 -16.54
CA LEU A 8 11.59 3.37 -15.58
C LEU A 8 10.69 2.18 -15.90
N THR A 9 11.23 0.97 -15.75
CA THR A 9 10.43 -0.25 -15.89
C THR A 9 9.50 -0.41 -14.68
N GLY A 10 8.47 -1.25 -14.83
CA GLY A 10 7.57 -1.54 -13.73
C GLY A 10 8.29 -2.09 -12.50
N ALA A 11 9.28 -2.95 -12.69
CA ALA A 11 10.08 -3.50 -11.60
C ALA A 11 10.88 -2.42 -10.88
N GLU A 12 11.43 -1.47 -11.64
CA GLU A 12 12.19 -0.35 -11.07
C GLU A 12 11.30 0.61 -10.31
N LEU A 13 10.12 0.92 -10.84
CA LEU A 13 9.13 1.73 -10.14
C LEU A 13 8.74 1.09 -8.80
N SER A 14 8.46 -0.19 -8.81
CA SER A 14 8.13 -0.94 -7.60
C SER A 14 9.28 -0.92 -6.58
N TYR A 15 10.49 -1.10 -7.05
CA TYR A 15 11.68 -1.05 -6.22
C TYR A 15 11.83 0.31 -5.51
N ILE A 16 11.66 1.40 -6.26
CA ILE A 16 11.79 2.75 -5.70
C ILE A 16 10.69 3.04 -4.68
N VAL A 17 9.44 2.71 -5.03
CA VAL A 17 8.30 2.93 -4.13
C VAL A 17 8.48 2.15 -2.83
N ASN A 18 8.90 0.89 -2.90
CA ASN A 18 9.16 0.08 -1.72
C ASN A 18 10.28 0.65 -0.87
N ALA A 19 11.35 1.15 -1.50
CA ALA A 19 12.44 1.80 -0.78
C ALA A 19 11.97 3.07 -0.06
N MET A 20 11.06 3.84 -0.66
CA MET A 20 10.47 5.02 -0.02
C MET A 20 9.60 4.64 1.17
N ILE A 21 8.81 3.59 1.06
CA ILE A 21 7.92 3.12 2.14
C ILE A 21 8.71 2.76 3.40
N GLU A 22 9.92 2.26 3.23
CA GLU A 22 10.78 1.90 4.36
C GLU A 22 11.34 3.11 5.12
N LYS A 23 11.22 4.32 4.60
CA LYS A 23 11.76 5.52 5.22
C LYS A 23 10.74 6.20 6.12
N ASP A 24 11.21 6.74 7.24
CA ASP A 24 10.35 7.30 8.28
C ASP A 24 9.98 8.77 8.05
N SER A 25 10.76 9.49 7.25
CA SER A 25 10.52 10.92 7.03
C SER A 25 10.30 11.25 5.56
N ALA A 26 9.58 12.34 5.31
CA ALA A 26 9.36 12.84 3.96
C ALA A 26 10.67 13.25 3.28
N VAL A 27 11.60 13.79 4.03
CA VAL A 27 12.92 14.20 3.51
C VAL A 27 13.70 12.97 3.05
N GLU A 28 13.74 11.93 3.85
CA GLU A 28 14.43 10.68 3.49
C GLU A 28 13.80 10.03 2.27
N ARG A 29 12.47 10.04 2.17
CA ARG A 29 11.78 9.50 1.00
C ARG A 29 12.12 10.27 -0.26
N GLU A 30 12.20 11.58 -0.18
CA GLU A 30 12.56 12.42 -1.32
C GLU A 30 14.00 12.16 -1.78
N ILE A 31 14.92 12.05 -0.84
CA ILE A 31 16.32 11.75 -1.13
C ILE A 31 16.45 10.39 -1.83
N VAL A 32 15.77 9.38 -1.32
CA VAL A 32 15.80 8.02 -1.90
C VAL A 32 15.21 8.03 -3.30
N LYS A 33 14.07 8.68 -3.50
CA LYS A 33 13.43 8.78 -4.81
C LYS A 33 14.38 9.40 -5.83
N VAL A 34 14.90 10.57 -5.53
CA VAL A 34 15.78 11.32 -6.44
C VAL A 34 17.05 10.51 -6.75
N ALA A 35 17.67 9.94 -5.72
CA ALA A 35 18.89 9.18 -5.88
C ALA A 35 18.70 7.94 -6.74
N LEU A 36 17.66 7.16 -6.48
CA LEU A 36 17.41 5.92 -7.23
C LEU A 36 16.98 6.18 -8.68
N VAL A 37 16.17 7.21 -8.91
CA VAL A 37 15.82 7.60 -10.28
C VAL A 37 17.08 7.98 -11.05
N ALA A 38 17.95 8.76 -10.47
CA ALA A 38 19.18 9.17 -11.11
C ALA A 38 20.11 7.98 -11.41
N GLN A 39 20.26 7.06 -10.47
CA GLN A 39 21.07 5.86 -10.69
C GLN A 39 20.56 5.00 -11.86
N LEU A 40 19.25 4.94 -12.03
CA LEU A 40 18.64 4.09 -13.06
C LEU A 40 18.59 4.79 -14.42
N LEU A 41 18.42 6.11 -14.45
CA LEU A 41 18.28 6.85 -15.71
C LEU A 41 19.59 7.44 -16.22
N CYS A 42 20.56 7.69 -15.36
CA CYS A 42 21.83 8.30 -15.75
C CYS A 42 22.96 7.28 -15.79
N GLU A 43 23.82 7.41 -16.78
CA GLU A 43 24.93 6.46 -16.97
C GLU A 43 26.23 6.87 -16.28
N ASP A 44 26.34 8.13 -15.85
CA ASP A 44 27.59 8.73 -15.39
C ASP A 44 27.57 9.15 -13.91
N ILE A 45 26.72 8.54 -13.12
CA ILE A 45 26.64 8.83 -11.67
C ILE A 45 27.85 8.30 -10.91
N GLY A 46 28.39 7.19 -11.38
CA GLY A 46 29.49 6.53 -10.70
C GLY A 46 29.00 5.67 -9.53
N ASP A 47 29.96 5.19 -8.76
CA ASP A 47 29.71 4.28 -7.62
C ASP A 47 29.51 5.09 -6.36
N PHE A 48 28.32 5.63 -6.15
CA PHE A 48 27.95 6.27 -4.89
C PHE A 48 27.24 5.25 -4.01
N GLU A 49 27.71 5.14 -2.78
CA GLU A 49 27.08 4.25 -1.80
C GLU A 49 25.95 4.94 -1.03
N ASP A 50 26.00 6.26 -0.92
CA ASP A 50 25.08 7.05 -0.12
C ASP A 50 24.09 7.80 -1.00
N CYS A 51 22.80 7.60 -0.76
CA CYS A 51 21.74 8.32 -1.46
C CYS A 51 21.82 9.84 -1.28
N ASN A 52 22.31 10.31 -0.14
CA ASN A 52 22.49 11.75 0.09
C ASN A 52 23.47 12.37 -0.88
N ASP A 53 24.58 11.70 -1.15
CA ASP A 53 25.60 12.18 -2.08
C ASP A 53 25.05 12.24 -3.50
N ILE A 54 24.30 11.24 -3.91
CA ILE A 54 23.67 11.22 -5.23
C ILE A 54 22.61 12.33 -5.32
N TYR A 55 21.80 12.49 -4.30
CA TYR A 55 20.81 13.56 -4.25
C TYR A 55 21.46 14.92 -4.42
N ASP A 56 22.50 15.21 -3.66
CA ASP A 56 23.22 16.49 -3.74
C ASP A 56 23.79 16.72 -5.14
N LYS A 57 24.32 15.67 -5.75
CA LYS A 57 24.84 15.77 -7.11
C LYS A 57 23.75 16.07 -8.13
N VAL A 58 22.61 15.41 -8.02
CA VAL A 58 21.48 15.62 -8.93
C VAL A 58 20.92 17.03 -8.82
N VAL A 59 20.65 17.51 -7.62
CA VAL A 59 20.03 18.82 -7.42
C VAL A 59 20.97 19.98 -7.73
N SER A 60 22.26 19.75 -7.70
CA SER A 60 23.27 20.74 -8.04
C SER A 60 23.66 20.75 -9.53
N ASP A 61 23.23 19.75 -10.30
CA ASP A 61 23.59 19.62 -11.71
C ASP A 61 22.61 20.39 -12.59
N SER A 62 23.07 21.52 -13.14
CA SER A 62 22.26 22.37 -14.01
C SER A 62 22.14 21.85 -15.44
N THR A 63 22.85 20.77 -15.78
CA THR A 63 22.86 20.22 -17.15
C THR A 63 21.85 19.11 -17.35
N ILE A 64 21.27 18.59 -16.28
CA ILE A 64 20.32 17.48 -16.35
C ILE A 64 19.00 17.93 -16.98
N ASN A 65 18.37 17.04 -17.75
CA ASN A 65 17.07 17.32 -18.35
C ASN A 65 15.97 17.12 -17.32
N PHE A 66 15.53 18.21 -16.72
CA PHE A 66 14.51 18.17 -15.67
C PHE A 66 13.17 17.60 -16.13
N ASN A 67 12.77 17.81 -17.36
CA ASN A 67 11.46 17.33 -17.82
C ASN A 67 11.36 15.80 -17.76
N VAL A 68 12.42 15.12 -18.16
CA VAL A 68 12.48 13.65 -18.08
C VAL A 68 12.42 13.18 -16.63
N ILE A 69 13.21 13.83 -15.78
CA ILE A 69 13.29 13.46 -14.36
C ILE A 69 11.95 13.70 -13.65
N VAL A 70 11.35 14.87 -13.85
CA VAL A 70 10.10 15.25 -13.20
C VAL A 70 8.95 14.30 -13.59
N ASN A 71 8.88 13.90 -14.85
CA ASN A 71 7.86 12.97 -15.29
C ASN A 71 7.93 11.64 -14.54
N ASN A 72 9.14 11.16 -14.31
CA ASN A 72 9.33 9.93 -13.53
C ASN A 72 9.02 10.12 -12.05
N TYR A 73 9.35 11.26 -11.47
CA TYR A 73 8.99 11.59 -10.09
C TYR A 73 7.48 11.60 -9.90
N ASP A 74 6.74 12.19 -10.83
CA ASP A 74 5.28 12.27 -10.75
C ASP A 74 4.65 10.88 -10.73
N ILE A 75 5.14 9.96 -11.55
CA ILE A 75 4.66 8.59 -11.58
C ILE A 75 4.93 7.91 -10.22
N ILE A 76 6.14 8.07 -9.71
CA ILE A 76 6.55 7.47 -8.43
C ILE A 76 5.70 8.03 -7.29
N ASP A 77 5.48 9.33 -7.25
CA ASP A 77 4.69 9.98 -6.21
C ASP A 77 3.24 9.48 -6.21
N LYS A 78 2.66 9.31 -7.38
CA LYS A 78 1.30 8.74 -7.51
C LYS A 78 1.24 7.31 -6.99
N LEU A 79 2.21 6.49 -7.35
CA LEU A 79 2.27 5.10 -6.90
C LEU A 79 2.48 5.03 -5.39
N TYR A 80 3.34 5.88 -4.85
CA TYR A 80 3.57 5.96 -3.41
C TYR A 80 2.30 6.32 -2.65
N VAL A 81 1.55 7.31 -3.12
CA VAL A 81 0.29 7.72 -2.50
C VAL A 81 -0.73 6.58 -2.54
N GLU A 82 -0.83 5.85 -3.65
CA GLU A 82 -1.73 4.70 -3.75
C GLU A 82 -1.37 3.58 -2.79
N GLU A 83 -0.07 3.29 -2.65
CA GLU A 83 0.41 2.22 -1.78
C GLU A 83 0.31 2.56 -0.30
N THR A 84 0.39 3.84 0.07
CA THR A 84 0.41 4.29 1.47
C THR A 84 -0.77 5.17 1.85
N GLY A 85 -1.61 5.54 0.89
CA GLY A 85 -2.72 6.44 1.12
C GLY A 85 -3.90 5.82 1.84
N ILE A 86 -4.89 6.64 2.16
CA ILE A 86 -6.09 6.22 2.88
C ILE A 86 -6.81 5.07 2.18
N ASN A 87 -6.87 5.11 0.85
CA ASN A 87 -7.52 4.05 0.08
C ASN A 87 -6.85 2.69 0.29
N LYS A 88 -5.53 2.66 0.31
CA LYS A 88 -4.78 1.44 0.58
C LYS A 88 -5.03 0.95 2.00
N ILE A 89 -4.99 1.84 2.98
CA ILE A 89 -5.25 1.54 4.38
C ILE A 89 -6.67 0.97 4.54
N LEU A 90 -7.65 1.59 3.89
CA LEU A 90 -9.03 1.12 3.94
C LEU A 90 -9.19 -0.25 3.28
N LYS A 91 -8.57 -0.48 2.14
CA LYS A 91 -8.60 -1.79 1.48
C LYS A 91 -7.99 -2.87 2.36
N ASP A 92 -6.85 -2.62 2.96
CA ASP A 92 -6.19 -3.57 3.84
C ASP A 92 -7.03 -3.85 5.08
N PHE A 93 -7.66 -2.82 5.65
CA PHE A 93 -8.56 -2.96 6.78
C PHE A 93 -9.78 -3.82 6.44
N ILE A 94 -10.41 -3.57 5.30
CA ILE A 94 -11.56 -4.34 4.83
C ILE A 94 -11.18 -5.80 4.57
N ASN A 95 -10.03 -6.04 3.93
CA ASN A 95 -9.54 -7.38 3.67
C ASN A 95 -9.23 -8.12 4.98
N ASP A 96 -8.68 -7.44 5.95
CA ASP A 96 -8.37 -8.00 7.26
C ASP A 96 -9.65 -8.43 8.00
N ILE A 97 -10.66 -7.57 7.98
CA ILE A 97 -11.97 -7.89 8.57
C ILE A 97 -12.59 -9.10 7.85
N SER A 98 -12.58 -9.11 6.52
CA SER A 98 -13.13 -10.21 5.74
C SER A 98 -12.42 -11.53 6.04
N ASN A 99 -11.09 -11.51 6.14
CA ASN A 99 -10.31 -12.70 6.47
C ASN A 99 -10.62 -13.19 7.88
N LYS A 100 -10.76 -12.29 8.84
CA LYS A 100 -11.13 -12.67 10.22
C LYS A 100 -12.52 -13.27 10.29
N LEU A 101 -13.47 -12.73 9.54
CA LEU A 101 -14.81 -13.30 9.45
C LEU A 101 -14.78 -14.69 8.83
N ASP A 102 -14.02 -14.86 7.75
CA ASP A 102 -13.88 -16.18 7.10
C ASP A 102 -13.26 -17.21 8.05
N GLU A 103 -12.22 -16.82 8.78
CA GLU A 103 -11.60 -17.69 9.79
C GLU A 103 -12.58 -18.06 10.88
N SER A 104 -13.36 -17.11 11.36
CA SER A 104 -14.37 -17.35 12.38
C SER A 104 -15.42 -18.34 11.88
N ILE A 105 -15.85 -18.19 10.64
CA ILE A 105 -16.80 -19.12 10.02
C ILE A 105 -16.20 -20.51 9.88
N LYS A 106 -14.95 -20.60 9.43
CA LYS A 106 -14.25 -21.87 9.28
C LYS A 106 -14.00 -22.58 10.59
N ASN A 107 -13.73 -21.82 11.65
CA ASN A 107 -13.46 -22.37 12.98
C ASN A 107 -14.71 -22.73 13.74
N LEU A 108 -15.86 -22.25 13.29
CA LEU A 108 -17.15 -22.64 13.89
C LEU A 108 -17.66 -23.92 13.25
N ASP A 109 -18.13 -24.81 14.07
CA ASP A 109 -18.96 -25.92 13.58
C ASP A 109 -20.24 -25.29 13.00
N LEU A 110 -20.55 -25.63 11.77
CA LEU A 110 -21.74 -25.12 11.11
C LEU A 110 -23.01 -25.40 11.91
N ASN A 111 -23.10 -26.59 12.51
CA ASN A 111 -24.24 -26.95 13.35
C ASN A 111 -24.31 -26.07 14.60
N SER A 112 -23.18 -25.75 15.20
CA SER A 112 -23.14 -24.84 16.35
C SER A 112 -23.59 -23.45 15.97
N ALA A 113 -23.17 -22.95 14.82
CA ALA A 113 -23.60 -21.65 14.32
C ALA A 113 -25.10 -21.61 14.08
N ILE A 114 -25.65 -22.64 13.48
CA ILE A 114 -27.10 -22.76 13.26
C ILE A 114 -27.82 -22.83 14.59
N SER A 115 -27.31 -23.60 15.54
CA SER A 115 -27.90 -23.72 16.89
C SER A 115 -27.93 -22.38 17.60
N GLN A 116 -26.87 -21.59 17.51
CA GLN A 116 -26.80 -20.25 18.11
C GLN A 116 -27.84 -19.31 17.49
N LEU A 117 -27.99 -19.35 16.17
CA LEU A 117 -29.02 -18.57 15.49
C LEU A 117 -30.43 -18.99 15.91
N LYS A 118 -30.67 -20.25 16.06
CA LYS A 118 -31.97 -20.75 16.53
C LYS A 118 -32.25 -20.31 17.96
N GLU A 119 -31.27 -20.34 18.83
CA GLU A 119 -31.43 -19.89 20.23
C GLU A 119 -31.78 -18.39 20.27
N ILE A 120 -31.12 -17.58 19.50
CA ILE A 120 -31.44 -16.16 19.43
C ILE A 120 -32.84 -15.94 18.95
N SER A 121 -33.23 -16.63 17.90
CA SER A 121 -34.57 -16.56 17.33
C SER A 121 -35.66 -16.99 18.35
N GLU A 122 -35.44 -18.08 19.06
CA GLU A 122 -36.35 -18.59 20.09
C GLU A 122 -36.47 -17.59 21.24
N LYS A 123 -35.39 -17.01 21.70
CA LYS A 123 -35.39 -16.00 22.76
C LYS A 123 -36.21 -14.78 22.36
N GLU A 124 -36.06 -14.33 21.15
CA GLU A 124 -36.84 -13.20 20.64
C GLU A 124 -38.32 -13.52 20.55
N THR A 125 -38.64 -14.70 20.10
CA THR A 125 -40.04 -15.15 20.02
C THR A 125 -40.67 -15.21 21.41
N LYS A 126 -39.98 -15.75 22.40
CA LYS A 126 -40.46 -15.79 23.77
C LYS A 126 -40.69 -14.42 24.36
N VAL A 127 -39.75 -13.49 24.13
CA VAL A 127 -39.88 -12.13 24.61
C VAL A 127 -41.08 -11.42 23.98
N LYS A 128 -41.37 -11.71 22.71
CA LYS A 128 -42.49 -11.10 22.00
C LYS A 128 -43.85 -11.66 22.39
N GLY A 129 -43.91 -12.57 23.27
CA GLY A 129 -45.17 -13.08 23.70
C GLY A 129 -45.22 -14.56 23.59
N GLY A 130 -44.14 -15.00 23.53
CA GLY A 130 -44.06 -16.34 23.38
C GLY A 130 -44.31 -16.81 22.04
N ARG A 131 -44.52 -16.57 21.59
CA ARG A 131 -44.63 -17.08 20.70
C ARG A 131 -44.29 -17.61 19.97
N ASN A 132 -44.31 -17.93 19.65
CA ASN A 132 -44.27 -18.55 18.99
C ASN A 132 -43.89 -18.78 18.32
N ALA A 133 -43.80 -18.90 18.22
CA ALA A 133 -43.52 -19.17 17.78
C ALA A 133 -43.12 -19.56 17.08
N ALA A 134 -43.03 -19.82 16.91
CA ALA A 134 -42.47 -20.15 16.38
C ALA A 134 -42.04 -19.53 15.50
N LYS A 135 -41.92 -19.10 15.35
CA LYS A 135 -41.50 -18.63 14.79
C LYS A 135 -40.70 -18.25 14.40
N LYS A 136 -40.48 -17.98 14.07
CA LYS A 136 -39.92 -17.60 13.75
C LYS A 136 -38.93 -17.34 13.48
N ILE A 137 -38.43 -17.07 13.19
CA ILE A 137 -37.51 -16.65 12.68
C ILE A 137 -37.18 -16.89 11.84
#